data_05c328cf481f116106678db7016aa282
#
_entry.id   05c328cf481f116106678db7016aa282
#
_cell.length_a   1.000
_cell.length_b   1.000
_cell.length_c   1.000
_cell.angle_alpha   90.00
_cell.angle_beta   90.00
_cell.angle_gamma   90.00
#
_symmetry.space_group_name_H-M   'P 1'
#
loop_
_entity.id
_entity.type
_entity.pdbx_description
1 polymer ?
#
loop_
_entity_poly.entity_id
_entity_poly.type
_entity_poly.pdbx_seq_one_letter_code
_entity_poly.pdbx_strand_id
1 'polypeptide(L)'
;MPPAWATLRRFLPYLWPEGERGLKIRIIVALVLVLVGKAVTLIMPFAYKAVIDGMEPGLQGAAGFALAMVAAYAGARFGGVVSDNLRNIAFERVGRNAQRIMSEQTLRHLHNLSLRFHLNRKTGGVTRVIERGTSTIDTMLYFILFNIAPTVIELTAVCIIFQVKFGAGLVIATLLLVAVYIWFTQKVTSWRNDLRREMVDLDTGAVAHAVDSLLNFETVKYFNAEEREAERYGKAQRRYMDAATKSNNSLGWLNIGQAFITNLMMGGAMAYTVWGWS
;
A
#
# COMPACT_ATOMS: atom_id res chain seq x y z
N MET A 1 -13.79 -6.83 -16.19
CA MET A 1 -13.89 -6.41 -14.79
C MET A 1 -14.35 -4.95 -14.76
N PRO A 2 -15.28 -4.53 -13.90
CA PRO A 2 -15.65 -3.13 -13.80
C PRO A 2 -14.40 -2.31 -13.42
N PRO A 3 -14.27 -1.06 -13.91
CA PRO A 3 -13.12 -0.22 -13.59
C PRO A 3 -13.03 -0.02 -12.07
N ALA A 4 -11.81 -0.01 -11.54
CA ALA A 4 -11.54 0.08 -10.10
C ALA A 4 -12.30 1.22 -9.41
N TRP A 5 -12.51 2.34 -10.11
CA TRP A 5 -13.29 3.49 -9.66
C TRP A 5 -14.78 3.18 -9.41
N ALA A 6 -15.42 2.37 -10.27
CA ALA A 6 -16.83 1.99 -10.09
C ALA A 6 -17.00 1.09 -8.86
N THR A 7 -16.01 0.25 -8.60
CA THR A 7 -15.97 -0.59 -7.38
C THR A 7 -15.83 0.28 -6.14
N LEU A 8 -14.91 1.25 -6.16
CA LEU A 8 -14.70 2.20 -5.07
C LEU A 8 -15.97 2.97 -4.68
N ARG A 9 -16.67 3.51 -5.67
CA ARG A 9 -17.90 4.29 -5.44
C ARG A 9 -18.99 3.46 -4.74
N ARG A 10 -18.98 2.13 -4.92
CA ARG A 10 -19.93 1.22 -4.25
C ARG A 10 -19.58 0.99 -2.78
N PHE A 11 -18.30 1.15 -2.38
CA PHE A 11 -17.86 0.92 -1.01
C PHE A 11 -17.79 2.19 -0.16
N LEU A 12 -17.78 3.37 -0.78
CA LEU A 12 -17.79 4.65 -0.06
C LEU A 12 -18.96 4.80 0.95
N PRO A 13 -20.19 4.36 0.64
CA PRO A 13 -21.31 4.43 1.61
C PRO A 13 -21.07 3.65 2.90
N TYR A 14 -20.27 2.57 2.87
CA TYR A 14 -19.96 1.77 4.06
C TYR A 14 -19.05 2.49 5.06
N LEU A 15 -18.31 3.52 4.58
CA LEU A 15 -17.53 4.39 5.45
C LEU A 15 -18.39 5.41 6.19
N TRP A 16 -19.61 5.70 5.70
CA TRP A 16 -20.48 6.71 6.28
C TRP A 16 -21.81 6.09 6.79
N PRO A 17 -21.75 5.24 7.84
CA PRO A 17 -22.92 4.52 8.31
C PRO A 17 -23.98 5.49 8.84
N GLU A 18 -25.22 5.29 8.41
CA GLU A 18 -26.35 6.03 8.93
C GLU A 18 -26.65 5.60 10.38
N GLY A 19 -26.82 6.58 11.27
CA GLY A 19 -27.17 6.33 12.68
C GLY A 19 -25.99 6.29 13.65
N GLU A 20 -24.75 5.99 13.23
CA GLU A 20 -23.60 5.87 14.14
C GLU A 20 -22.71 7.13 14.16
N ARG A 21 -23.09 8.11 15.00
CA ARG A 21 -22.33 9.37 15.17
C ARG A 21 -20.87 9.13 15.58
N GLY A 22 -20.62 8.14 16.42
CA GLY A 22 -19.26 7.82 16.89
C GLY A 22 -18.30 7.39 15.78
N LEU A 23 -18.78 6.65 14.78
CA LEU A 23 -17.94 6.25 13.63
C LEU A 23 -17.69 7.44 12.69
N LYS A 24 -18.69 8.29 12.47
CA LYS A 24 -18.50 9.52 11.66
C LYS A 24 -17.44 10.44 12.24
N ILE A 25 -17.48 10.66 13.56
CA ILE A 25 -16.45 11.45 14.26
C ILE A 25 -15.07 10.83 14.09
N ARG A 26 -14.93 9.50 14.20
CA ARG A 26 -13.64 8.82 14.00
C ARG A 26 -13.09 9.00 12.59
N ILE A 27 -13.92 8.97 11.57
CA ILE A 27 -13.52 9.22 10.17
C ILE A 27 -13.03 10.67 10.03
N ILE A 28 -13.78 11.64 10.54
CA ILE A 28 -13.40 13.05 10.51
C ILE A 28 -12.07 13.25 11.23
N VAL A 29 -11.92 12.70 12.43
CA VAL A 29 -10.66 12.76 13.20
C VAL A 29 -9.51 12.15 12.41
N ALA A 30 -9.72 10.98 11.82
CA ALA A 30 -8.69 10.33 11.01
C ALA A 30 -8.27 11.18 9.79
N LEU A 31 -9.22 11.80 9.10
CA LEU A 31 -8.94 12.69 7.96
C LEU A 31 -8.22 13.97 8.41
N VAL A 32 -8.62 14.57 9.52
CA VAL A 32 -7.93 15.74 10.09
C VAL A 32 -6.50 15.40 10.47
N LEU A 33 -6.27 14.26 11.12
CA LEU A 33 -4.92 13.78 11.48
C LEU A 33 -4.04 13.57 10.25
N VAL A 34 -4.60 13.06 9.14
CA VAL A 34 -3.87 12.96 7.86
C VAL A 34 -3.44 14.33 7.37
N LEU A 35 -4.37 15.29 7.34
CA LEU A 35 -4.06 16.64 6.86
C LEU A 35 -3.02 17.33 7.75
N VAL A 36 -3.13 17.18 9.07
CA VAL A 36 -2.14 17.71 10.04
C VAL A 36 -0.77 17.07 9.80
N GLY A 37 -0.71 15.72 9.69
CA GLY A 37 0.55 15.01 9.41
C GLY A 37 1.19 15.46 8.10
N LYS A 38 0.40 15.65 7.04
CA LYS A 38 0.89 16.15 5.75
C LYS A 38 1.33 17.61 5.78
N ALA A 39 0.61 18.48 6.51
CA ALA A 39 1.03 19.87 6.73
C ALA A 39 2.39 19.93 7.45
N VAL A 40 2.57 19.13 8.49
CA VAL A 40 3.86 18.99 9.19
C VAL A 40 4.96 18.57 8.23
N THR A 41 4.73 17.53 7.43
CA THR A 41 5.73 17.04 6.44
C THR A 41 6.11 18.11 5.43
N LEU A 42 5.15 18.90 4.93
CA LEU A 42 5.39 19.98 3.97
C LEU A 42 6.13 21.17 4.57
N ILE A 43 5.95 21.45 5.86
CA ILE A 43 6.60 22.56 6.57
C ILE A 43 8.03 22.19 6.99
N MET A 44 8.33 20.90 7.21
CA MET A 44 9.63 20.42 7.68
C MET A 44 10.85 20.95 6.90
N PRO A 45 10.89 20.96 5.55
CA PRO A 45 12.03 21.50 4.81
C PRO A 45 12.28 22.99 5.09
N PHE A 46 11.22 23.77 5.30
CA PHE A 46 11.33 25.20 5.62
C PHE A 46 11.83 25.41 7.05
N ALA A 47 11.38 24.60 8.00
CA ALA A 47 11.89 24.61 9.37
C ALA A 47 13.38 24.22 9.40
N TYR A 48 13.77 23.20 8.64
CA TYR A 48 15.17 22.78 8.52
C TYR A 48 16.05 23.88 7.93
N LYS A 49 15.56 24.58 6.88
CA LYS A 49 16.26 25.75 6.33
C LYS A 49 16.45 26.84 7.37
N ALA A 50 15.39 27.17 8.14
CA ALA A 50 15.45 28.19 9.18
C ALA A 50 16.49 27.86 10.28
N VAL A 51 16.68 26.56 10.60
CA VAL A 51 17.75 26.11 11.52
C VAL A 51 19.12 26.42 10.94
N ILE A 52 19.35 26.10 9.67
CA ILE A 52 20.65 26.34 9.00
C ILE A 52 20.96 27.82 8.90
N ASP A 53 19.99 28.61 8.43
CA ASP A 53 20.12 30.06 8.28
C ASP A 53 20.41 30.75 9.66
N GLY A 54 19.85 30.21 10.75
CA GLY A 54 20.10 30.69 12.12
C GLY A 54 21.47 30.28 12.71
N MET A 55 22.23 29.43 12.02
CA MET A 55 23.58 29.02 12.45
C MET A 55 24.70 29.85 11.80
N GLU A 56 24.39 30.86 10.97
CA GLU A 56 25.40 31.72 10.37
C GLU A 56 26.21 32.50 11.46
N PRO A 57 27.56 32.54 11.32
CA PRO A 57 28.43 33.20 12.31
C PRO A 57 28.18 34.71 12.35
N GLY A 58 27.73 35.22 13.50
CA GLY A 58 27.55 36.68 13.74
C GLY A 58 26.33 37.04 14.57
N LEU A 59 25.38 36.18 14.76
CA LEU A 59 24.20 36.40 15.62
C LEU A 59 24.50 35.96 17.06
N GLN A 60 24.91 36.90 17.92
CA GLN A 60 24.98 36.67 19.36
C GLN A 60 23.57 36.38 19.88
N GLY A 61 23.35 35.14 20.35
CA GLY A 61 22.03 34.62 20.72
C GLY A 61 21.51 33.47 19.82
N ALA A 62 22.19 33.19 18.72
CA ALA A 62 21.81 32.17 17.72
C ALA A 62 21.72 30.73 18.28
N ALA A 63 22.53 30.37 19.28
CA ALA A 63 22.53 29.04 19.87
C ALA A 63 21.19 28.68 20.53
N GLY A 64 20.58 29.57 21.27
CA GLY A 64 19.27 29.36 21.90
C GLY A 64 18.15 29.25 20.87
N PHE A 65 18.16 30.08 19.82
CA PHE A 65 17.20 30.01 18.72
C PHE A 65 17.38 28.72 17.90
N ALA A 66 18.62 28.35 17.56
CA ALA A 66 18.91 27.12 16.86
C ALA A 66 18.46 25.87 17.63
N LEU A 67 18.72 25.82 18.95
CA LEU A 67 18.25 24.75 19.83
C LEU A 67 16.71 24.66 19.88
N ALA A 68 16.03 25.81 19.96
CA ALA A 68 14.58 25.87 19.93
C ALA A 68 14.03 25.36 18.60
N MET A 69 14.65 25.68 17.47
CA MET A 69 14.28 25.21 16.16
C MET A 69 14.53 23.69 15.99
N VAL A 70 15.64 23.17 16.51
CA VAL A 70 15.92 21.73 16.56
C VAL A 70 14.87 20.99 17.38
N ALA A 71 14.51 21.53 18.55
CA ALA A 71 13.45 20.96 19.38
C ALA A 71 12.08 21.00 18.69
N ALA A 72 11.76 22.11 18.01
CA ALA A 72 10.54 22.26 17.23
C ALA A 72 10.50 21.25 16.06
N TYR A 73 11.62 21.06 15.35
CA TYR A 73 11.75 20.07 14.29
C TYR A 73 11.55 18.64 14.81
N ALA A 74 12.23 18.28 15.91
CA ALA A 74 12.08 16.97 16.53
C ALA A 74 10.65 16.73 17.03
N GLY A 75 10.04 17.76 17.66
CA GLY A 75 8.66 17.73 18.11
C GLY A 75 7.66 17.58 16.96
N ALA A 76 7.86 18.30 15.86
CA ALA A 76 7.04 18.18 14.66
C ALA A 76 7.14 16.78 14.03
N ARG A 77 8.37 16.23 13.95
CA ARG A 77 8.60 14.87 13.44
C ARG A 77 7.92 13.81 14.32
N PHE A 78 8.06 13.95 15.63
CA PHE A 78 7.36 13.06 16.57
C PHE A 78 5.84 13.22 16.49
N GLY A 79 5.34 14.46 16.40
CA GLY A 79 3.92 14.75 16.19
C GLY A 79 3.37 14.13 14.92
N GLY A 80 4.14 14.08 13.84
CA GLY A 80 3.78 13.36 12.61
C GLY A 80 3.58 11.86 12.86
N VAL A 81 4.52 11.19 13.54
CA VAL A 81 4.41 9.78 13.91
C VAL A 81 3.20 9.53 14.82
N VAL A 82 2.97 10.39 15.79
CA VAL A 82 1.81 10.32 16.70
C VAL A 82 0.52 10.46 15.89
N SER A 83 0.44 11.43 14.98
CA SER A 83 -0.74 11.64 14.12
C SER A 83 -1.05 10.41 13.25
N ASP A 84 -0.02 9.78 12.66
CA ASP A 84 -0.20 8.57 11.85
C ASP A 84 -0.73 7.39 12.68
N ASN A 85 -0.22 7.20 13.89
CA ASN A 85 -0.68 6.13 14.76
C ASN A 85 -2.10 6.40 15.31
N LEU A 86 -2.39 7.63 15.73
CA LEU A 86 -3.73 8.01 16.20
C LEU A 86 -4.78 7.87 15.08
N ARG A 87 -4.42 8.24 13.85
CA ARG A 87 -5.25 8.01 12.67
C ARG A 87 -5.57 6.53 12.49
N ASN A 88 -4.55 5.65 12.58
CA ASN A 88 -4.75 4.20 12.44
C ASN A 88 -5.69 3.66 13.53
N ILE A 89 -5.50 4.07 14.78
CA ILE A 89 -6.37 3.71 15.92
C ILE A 89 -7.81 4.21 15.69
N ALA A 90 -7.97 5.45 15.21
CA ALA A 90 -9.29 6.00 14.93
C ALA A 90 -10.01 5.23 13.82
N PHE A 91 -9.30 4.87 12.75
CA PHE A 91 -9.88 4.19 11.59
C PHE A 91 -10.12 2.70 11.80
N GLU A 92 -9.32 2.01 12.62
CA GLU A 92 -9.43 0.55 12.85
C GLU A 92 -10.87 0.13 13.16
N ARG A 93 -11.56 0.86 14.04
CA ARG A 93 -12.94 0.57 14.39
C ARG A 93 -13.93 0.80 13.23
N VAL A 94 -13.63 1.78 12.37
CA VAL A 94 -14.44 2.07 11.18
C VAL A 94 -14.29 0.96 10.15
N GLY A 95 -13.06 0.54 9.86
CA GLY A 95 -12.77 -0.55 8.93
C GLY A 95 -13.41 -1.87 9.38
N ARG A 96 -13.25 -2.23 10.67
CA ARG A 96 -13.88 -3.44 11.23
C ARG A 96 -15.41 -3.38 11.18
N ASN A 97 -16.02 -2.22 11.41
CA ASN A 97 -17.46 -2.09 11.30
C ASN A 97 -17.94 -2.23 9.84
N ALA A 98 -17.23 -1.63 8.88
CA ALA A 98 -17.53 -1.80 7.47
C ALA A 98 -17.42 -3.28 7.05
N GLN A 99 -16.38 -3.99 7.49
CA GLN A 99 -16.20 -5.42 7.27
C GLN A 99 -17.37 -6.22 7.86
N ARG A 100 -17.80 -5.93 9.10
CA ARG A 100 -18.95 -6.58 9.75
C ARG A 100 -20.24 -6.42 8.95
N ILE A 101 -20.57 -5.18 8.58
CA ILE A 101 -21.80 -4.88 7.82
C ILE A 101 -21.80 -5.62 6.48
N MET A 102 -20.66 -5.62 5.79
CA MET A 102 -20.55 -6.30 4.50
C MET A 102 -20.63 -7.82 4.64
N SER A 103 -20.01 -8.40 5.66
CA SER A 103 -20.12 -9.84 5.93
C SER A 103 -21.58 -10.25 6.19
N GLU A 104 -22.28 -9.46 7.01
CA GLU A 104 -23.70 -9.69 7.29
C GLU A 104 -24.57 -9.57 6.03
N GLN A 105 -24.38 -8.51 5.24
CA GLN A 105 -25.15 -8.31 4.01
C GLN A 105 -24.86 -9.41 2.96
N THR A 106 -23.60 -9.82 2.84
CA THR A 106 -23.21 -10.89 1.92
C THR A 106 -23.82 -12.22 2.34
N LEU A 107 -23.79 -12.55 3.64
CA LEU A 107 -24.39 -13.77 4.14
C LEU A 107 -25.92 -13.75 3.91
N ARG A 108 -26.58 -12.65 4.21
CA ARG A 108 -28.03 -12.47 3.95
C ARG A 108 -28.35 -12.62 2.47
N HIS A 109 -27.54 -12.03 1.59
CA HIS A 109 -27.70 -12.17 0.14
C HIS A 109 -27.57 -13.64 -0.30
N LEU A 110 -26.57 -14.37 0.21
CA LEU A 110 -26.38 -15.77 -0.10
C LEU A 110 -27.56 -16.64 0.32
N HIS A 111 -28.09 -16.42 1.53
CA HIS A 111 -29.28 -17.15 1.99
C HIS A 111 -30.53 -16.86 1.13
N ASN A 112 -30.60 -15.70 0.50
CA ASN A 112 -31.69 -15.34 -0.40
C ASN A 112 -31.52 -15.92 -1.82
N LEU A 113 -30.38 -16.56 -2.13
CA LEU A 113 -30.17 -17.20 -3.42
C LEU A 113 -30.94 -18.54 -3.54
N SER A 114 -31.24 -18.95 -4.76
CA SER A 114 -32.02 -20.15 -5.02
C SER A 114 -31.31 -21.43 -4.52
N LEU A 115 -32.11 -22.46 -4.17
CA LEU A 115 -31.63 -23.77 -3.78
C LEU A 115 -30.69 -24.36 -4.84
N ARG A 116 -30.98 -24.14 -6.14
CA ARG A 116 -30.14 -24.58 -7.26
C ARG A 116 -28.72 -24.01 -7.20
N PHE A 117 -28.55 -22.76 -6.74
CA PHE A 117 -27.23 -22.17 -6.53
C PHE A 117 -26.44 -22.91 -5.45
N HIS A 118 -27.08 -23.25 -4.34
CA HIS A 118 -26.44 -23.94 -3.21
C HIS A 118 -26.10 -25.40 -3.55
N LEU A 119 -26.94 -26.11 -4.28
CA LEU A 119 -26.67 -27.48 -4.71
C LEU A 119 -25.53 -27.59 -5.72
N ASN A 120 -25.34 -26.58 -6.57
CA ASN A 120 -24.31 -26.59 -7.61
C ASN A 120 -22.94 -26.07 -7.15
N ARG A 121 -22.78 -25.63 -5.92
CA ARG A 121 -21.52 -25.07 -5.41
C ARG A 121 -21.08 -25.71 -4.10
N LYS A 122 -19.77 -25.98 -3.99
CA LYS A 122 -19.17 -26.46 -2.74
C LYS A 122 -19.18 -25.31 -1.71
N THR A 123 -19.84 -25.49 -0.60
CA THR A 123 -20.04 -24.51 0.47
C THR A 123 -18.74 -23.90 0.98
N GLY A 124 -17.67 -24.71 1.12
CA GLY A 124 -16.36 -24.22 1.57
C GLY A 124 -15.68 -23.23 0.62
N GLY A 125 -15.95 -23.31 -0.70
CA GLY A 125 -15.45 -22.33 -1.66
C GLY A 125 -16.12 -20.96 -1.51
N VAL A 126 -17.43 -20.95 -1.26
CA VAL A 126 -18.21 -19.72 -1.06
C VAL A 126 -17.76 -18.98 0.22
N THR A 127 -17.61 -19.70 1.33
CA THR A 127 -17.15 -19.14 2.62
C THR A 127 -15.79 -18.48 2.48
N ARG A 128 -14.84 -19.13 1.79
CA ARG A 128 -13.50 -18.57 1.58
C ARG A 128 -13.52 -17.30 0.71
N VAL A 129 -14.41 -17.23 -0.29
CA VAL A 129 -14.58 -16.02 -1.12
C VAL A 129 -15.14 -14.85 -0.28
N ILE A 130 -16.09 -15.12 0.63
CA ILE A 130 -16.64 -14.10 1.53
C ILE A 130 -15.55 -13.56 2.43
N GLU A 131 -14.83 -14.44 3.13
CA GLU A 131 -13.78 -14.07 4.06
C GLU A 131 -12.69 -13.22 3.39
N ARG A 132 -12.18 -13.66 2.25
CA ARG A 132 -11.20 -12.89 1.47
C ARG A 132 -11.76 -11.58 0.94
N GLY A 133 -13.01 -11.58 0.45
CA GLY A 133 -13.65 -10.40 -0.11
C GLY A 133 -13.82 -9.31 0.93
N THR A 134 -14.35 -9.64 2.11
CA THR A 134 -14.60 -8.68 3.18
C THR A 134 -13.32 -8.12 3.80
N SER A 135 -12.28 -8.95 4.00
CA SER A 135 -10.98 -8.48 4.52
C SER A 135 -10.23 -7.59 3.51
N THR A 136 -10.34 -7.90 2.22
CA THR A 136 -9.69 -7.10 1.17
C THR A 136 -10.27 -5.69 1.06
N ILE A 137 -11.55 -5.52 1.36
CA ILE A 137 -12.23 -4.22 1.28
C ILE A 137 -11.72 -3.26 2.35
N ASP A 138 -11.57 -3.72 3.59
CA ASP A 138 -10.99 -2.92 4.67
C ASP A 138 -9.60 -2.39 4.26
N THR A 139 -8.74 -3.28 3.79
CA THR A 139 -7.40 -2.93 3.28
C THR A 139 -7.46 -1.94 2.11
N MET A 140 -8.39 -2.12 1.18
CA MET A 140 -8.55 -1.24 0.02
C MET A 140 -9.02 0.16 0.43
N LEU A 141 -10.01 0.26 1.32
CA LEU A 141 -10.51 1.53 1.83
C LEU A 141 -9.43 2.29 2.60
N TYR A 142 -8.69 1.58 3.47
CA TYR A 142 -7.54 2.14 4.18
C TYR A 142 -6.50 2.69 3.20
N PHE A 143 -6.13 1.90 2.18
CA PHE A 143 -5.09 2.29 1.22
C PHE A 143 -5.46 3.53 0.43
N ILE A 144 -6.73 3.65 0.03
CA ILE A 144 -7.20 4.81 -0.74
C ILE A 144 -7.26 6.05 0.12
N LEU A 145 -7.86 5.97 1.31
CA LEU A 145 -8.05 7.13 2.17
C LEU A 145 -6.75 7.65 2.77
N PHE A 146 -5.82 6.74 3.09
CA PHE A 146 -4.63 7.11 3.88
C PHE A 146 -3.30 6.97 3.13
N ASN A 147 -3.31 6.45 1.90
CA ASN A 147 -2.14 6.42 1.04
C ASN A 147 -2.38 7.21 -0.24
N ILE A 148 -3.37 6.85 -1.06
CA ILE A 148 -3.57 7.48 -2.36
C ILE A 148 -4.02 8.93 -2.21
N ALA A 149 -5.10 9.20 -1.48
CA ALA A 149 -5.65 10.55 -1.37
C ALA A 149 -4.66 11.54 -0.73
N PRO A 150 -3.96 11.24 0.38
CA PRO A 150 -2.94 12.13 0.93
C PRO A 150 -1.76 12.34 -0.01
N THR A 151 -1.33 11.32 -0.76
CA THR A 151 -0.24 11.45 -1.74
C THR A 151 -0.60 12.41 -2.88
N VAL A 152 -1.84 12.36 -3.37
CA VAL A 152 -2.33 13.30 -4.39
C VAL A 152 -2.35 14.73 -3.84
N ILE A 153 -2.83 14.92 -2.61
CA ILE A 153 -2.84 16.23 -1.94
C ILE A 153 -1.41 16.76 -1.78
N GLU A 154 -0.48 15.91 -1.31
CA GLU A 154 0.92 16.26 -1.14
C GLU A 154 1.59 16.63 -2.46
N LEU A 155 1.40 15.84 -3.50
CA LEU A 155 1.92 16.14 -4.85
C LEU A 155 1.39 17.49 -5.35
N THR A 156 0.10 17.75 -5.19
CA THR A 156 -0.52 19.02 -5.59
C THR A 156 0.09 20.19 -4.81
N ALA A 157 0.25 20.05 -3.49
CA ALA A 157 0.86 21.09 -2.65
C ALA A 157 2.32 21.34 -3.05
N VAL A 158 3.12 20.29 -3.30
CA VAL A 158 4.50 20.42 -3.78
C VAL A 158 4.55 21.14 -5.13
N CYS A 159 3.67 20.78 -6.08
CA CYS A 159 3.59 21.48 -7.37
C CYS A 159 3.26 22.97 -7.22
N ILE A 160 2.36 23.34 -6.30
CA ILE A 160 2.05 24.75 -6.00
C ILE A 160 3.27 25.46 -5.41
N ILE A 161 3.96 24.85 -4.46
CA ILE A 161 5.19 25.42 -3.86
C ILE A 161 6.26 25.61 -4.92
N PHE A 162 6.48 24.64 -5.80
CA PHE A 162 7.47 24.73 -6.88
C PHE A 162 7.10 25.82 -7.88
N GLN A 163 5.81 25.93 -8.24
CA GLN A 163 5.34 26.99 -9.13
C GLN A 163 5.64 28.39 -8.57
N VAL A 164 5.38 28.60 -7.27
CA VAL A 164 5.57 29.89 -6.62
C VAL A 164 7.04 30.24 -6.39
N LYS A 165 7.89 29.24 -6.08
CA LYS A 165 9.30 29.47 -5.70
C LYS A 165 10.27 29.36 -6.88
N PHE A 166 10.02 28.46 -7.82
CA PHE A 166 10.98 28.08 -8.85
C PHE A 166 10.40 28.17 -10.30
N GLY A 167 9.12 28.51 -10.43
CA GLY A 167 8.46 28.63 -11.72
C GLY A 167 8.01 27.30 -12.35
N ALA A 168 7.43 27.41 -13.56
CA ALA A 168 6.76 26.30 -14.23
C ALA A 168 7.71 25.16 -14.68
N GLY A 169 8.98 25.46 -14.94
CA GLY A 169 9.95 24.46 -15.41
C GLY A 169 10.11 23.28 -14.47
N LEU A 170 10.26 23.54 -13.16
CA LEU A 170 10.42 22.50 -12.16
C LEU A 170 9.12 21.69 -11.96
N VAL A 171 7.96 22.33 -12.08
CA VAL A 171 6.65 21.64 -11.98
C VAL A 171 6.49 20.66 -13.16
N ILE A 172 6.76 21.09 -14.38
CA ILE A 172 6.67 20.24 -15.59
C ILE A 172 7.64 19.07 -15.48
N ALA A 173 8.89 19.34 -15.07
CA ALA A 173 9.88 18.29 -14.88
C ALA A 173 9.44 17.25 -13.83
N THR A 174 8.87 17.72 -12.69
CA THR A 174 8.35 16.85 -11.63
C THR A 174 7.19 15.99 -12.11
N LEU A 175 6.20 16.58 -12.80
CA LEU A 175 5.05 15.84 -13.31
C LEU A 175 5.45 14.82 -14.39
N LEU A 176 6.38 15.17 -15.27
CA LEU A 176 6.91 14.26 -16.28
C LEU A 176 7.60 13.07 -15.63
N LEU A 177 8.43 13.32 -14.63
CA LEU A 177 9.14 12.25 -13.91
C LEU A 177 8.19 11.35 -13.13
N VAL A 178 7.16 11.91 -12.49
CA VAL A 178 6.10 11.13 -11.84
C VAL A 178 5.36 10.26 -12.87
N ALA A 179 5.05 10.81 -14.06
CA ALA A 179 4.42 10.04 -15.13
C ALA A 179 5.32 8.88 -15.62
N VAL A 180 6.63 9.12 -15.81
CA VAL A 180 7.60 8.09 -16.16
C VAL A 180 7.70 7.02 -15.06
N TYR A 181 7.74 7.43 -13.79
CA TYR A 181 7.76 6.52 -12.66
C TYR A 181 6.51 5.61 -12.62
N ILE A 182 5.33 6.19 -12.80
CA ILE A 182 4.07 5.44 -12.83
C ILE A 182 4.06 4.47 -14.01
N TRP A 183 4.44 4.94 -15.21
CA TRP A 183 4.50 4.10 -16.40
C TRP A 183 5.46 2.92 -16.22
N PHE A 184 6.68 3.17 -15.72
CA PHE A 184 7.67 2.14 -15.44
C PHE A 184 7.14 1.12 -14.43
N THR A 185 6.59 1.63 -13.31
CA THR A 185 6.04 0.77 -12.25
C THR A 185 4.90 -0.10 -12.77
N GLN A 186 3.97 0.45 -13.56
CA GLN A 186 2.87 -0.32 -14.16
C GLN A 186 3.39 -1.40 -15.11
N LYS A 187 4.35 -1.06 -15.98
CA LYS A 187 4.91 -2.01 -16.96
C LYS A 187 5.61 -3.18 -16.27
N VAL A 188 6.46 -2.89 -15.29
CA VAL A 188 7.20 -3.92 -14.55
C VAL A 188 6.26 -4.74 -13.65
N THR A 189 5.27 -4.11 -13.00
CA THR A 189 4.29 -4.81 -12.16
C THR A 189 3.41 -5.74 -12.99
N SER A 190 3.02 -5.36 -14.21
CA SER A 190 2.28 -6.24 -15.12
C SER A 190 3.08 -7.50 -15.44
N TRP A 191 4.34 -7.36 -15.84
CA TRP A 191 5.25 -8.50 -16.06
C TRP A 191 5.44 -9.37 -14.81
N ARG A 192 5.60 -8.75 -13.64
CA ARG A 192 5.73 -9.47 -12.35
C ARG A 192 4.47 -10.26 -11.98
N ASN A 193 3.29 -9.76 -12.33
CA ASN A 193 2.04 -10.46 -12.04
C ASN A 193 1.98 -11.81 -12.75
N ASP A 194 2.52 -11.94 -13.94
CA ASP A 194 2.55 -13.21 -14.67
C ASP A 194 3.51 -14.20 -13.98
N LEU A 195 4.69 -13.76 -13.56
CA LEU A 195 5.63 -14.58 -12.77
C LEU A 195 5.02 -15.02 -11.43
N ARG A 196 4.27 -14.13 -10.78
CA ARG A 196 3.60 -14.46 -9.53
C ARG A 196 2.47 -15.45 -9.69
N ARG A 197 1.73 -15.39 -10.80
CA ARG A 197 0.69 -16.39 -11.13
C ARG A 197 1.31 -17.75 -11.30
N GLU A 198 2.37 -17.86 -12.12
CA GLU A 198 3.11 -19.12 -12.31
C GLU A 198 3.58 -19.71 -10.98
N MET A 199 4.16 -18.88 -10.10
CA MET A 199 4.59 -19.29 -8.76
C MET A 199 3.41 -19.84 -7.94
N VAL A 200 2.27 -19.14 -7.91
CA VAL A 200 1.08 -19.56 -7.13
C VAL A 200 0.47 -20.84 -7.68
N ASP A 201 0.46 -21.02 -8.99
CA ASP A 201 -0.07 -22.25 -9.62
C ASP A 201 0.81 -23.46 -9.28
N LEU A 202 2.13 -23.30 -9.31
CA LEU A 202 3.09 -24.35 -8.91
C LEU A 202 3.01 -24.67 -7.42
N ASP A 203 2.85 -23.68 -6.55
CA ASP A 203 2.63 -23.85 -5.10
C ASP A 203 1.36 -24.65 -4.83
N THR A 204 0.26 -24.24 -5.47
CA THR A 204 -1.03 -24.93 -5.35
C THR A 204 -0.94 -26.38 -5.81
N GLY A 205 -0.23 -26.63 -6.90
CA GLY A 205 0.02 -27.99 -7.40
C GLY A 205 0.86 -28.84 -6.45
N ALA A 206 1.91 -28.26 -5.85
CA ALA A 206 2.75 -28.97 -4.88
C ALA A 206 1.98 -29.33 -3.61
N VAL A 207 1.20 -28.36 -3.07
CA VAL A 207 0.34 -28.60 -1.91
C VAL A 207 -0.73 -29.65 -2.19
N ALA A 208 -1.37 -29.60 -3.37
CA ALA A 208 -2.37 -30.60 -3.77
C ALA A 208 -1.77 -32.01 -3.81
N HIS A 209 -0.55 -32.19 -4.32
CA HIS A 209 0.15 -33.46 -4.30
C HIS A 209 0.43 -33.98 -2.89
N ALA A 210 0.88 -33.10 -1.98
CA ALA A 210 1.12 -33.49 -0.59
C ALA A 210 -0.17 -33.96 0.10
N VAL A 211 -1.26 -33.19 -0.10
CA VAL A 211 -2.58 -33.53 0.47
C VAL A 211 -3.11 -34.85 -0.09
N ASP A 212 -2.99 -35.06 -1.40
CA ASP A 212 -3.45 -36.30 -2.04
C ASP A 212 -2.67 -37.54 -1.55
N SER A 213 -1.34 -37.42 -1.43
CA SER A 213 -0.48 -38.46 -0.89
C SER A 213 -0.82 -38.78 0.56
N LEU A 214 -1.09 -37.75 1.40
CA LEU A 214 -1.46 -37.94 2.80
C LEU A 214 -2.87 -38.50 2.97
N LEU A 215 -3.83 -38.12 2.13
CA LEU A 215 -5.18 -38.70 2.16
C LEU A 215 -5.18 -40.16 1.75
N ASN A 216 -4.25 -40.57 0.87
CA ASN A 216 -4.10 -41.93 0.39
C ASN A 216 -2.90 -42.66 1.09
N PHE A 217 -2.57 -42.30 2.31
CA PHE A 217 -1.37 -42.80 3.02
C PHE A 217 -1.36 -44.34 3.12
N GLU A 218 -2.51 -44.98 3.29
CA GLU A 218 -2.62 -46.42 3.34
C GLU A 218 -2.12 -47.07 2.03
N THR A 219 -2.53 -46.53 0.89
CA THR A 219 -2.08 -47.02 -0.42
C THR A 219 -0.57 -46.82 -0.58
N VAL A 220 -0.04 -45.68 -0.17
CA VAL A 220 1.41 -45.40 -0.19
C VAL A 220 2.15 -46.43 0.66
N LYS A 221 1.63 -46.78 1.84
CA LYS A 221 2.21 -47.79 2.74
C LYS A 221 2.12 -49.20 2.18
N TYR A 222 0.98 -49.59 1.63
CA TYR A 222 0.80 -50.92 1.06
C TYR A 222 1.75 -51.23 -0.10
N PHE A 223 2.12 -50.19 -0.87
CA PHE A 223 3.04 -50.32 -2.00
C PHE A 223 4.48 -49.91 -1.69
N ASN A 224 4.83 -49.64 -0.44
CA ASN A 224 6.14 -49.10 -0.02
C ASN A 224 6.61 -47.96 -0.93
N ALA A 225 5.72 -47.01 -1.21
CA ALA A 225 5.92 -45.96 -2.21
C ALA A 225 6.34 -44.63 -1.57
N GLU A 226 6.72 -44.58 -0.28
CA GLU A 226 7.02 -43.35 0.47
C GLU A 226 8.12 -42.54 -0.21
N GLU A 227 9.21 -43.19 -0.57
CA GLU A 227 10.35 -42.49 -1.20
C GLU A 227 9.97 -41.92 -2.56
N ARG A 228 9.18 -42.66 -3.34
CA ARG A 228 8.66 -42.24 -4.65
C ARG A 228 7.76 -40.98 -4.51
N GLU A 229 6.89 -40.96 -3.51
CA GLU A 229 6.01 -39.81 -3.26
C GLU A 229 6.80 -38.63 -2.72
N ALA A 230 7.82 -38.86 -1.87
CA ALA A 230 8.74 -37.83 -1.40
C ALA A 230 9.54 -37.21 -2.56
N GLU A 231 10.09 -38.03 -3.47
CA GLU A 231 10.76 -37.53 -4.67
C GLU A 231 9.83 -36.72 -5.59
N ARG A 232 8.59 -37.19 -5.79
CA ARG A 232 7.60 -36.54 -6.61
C ARG A 232 7.25 -35.15 -6.04
N TYR A 233 7.01 -35.08 -4.75
CA TYR A 233 6.80 -33.83 -4.04
C TYR A 233 8.03 -32.92 -4.13
N GLY A 234 9.23 -33.47 -3.91
CA GLY A 234 10.49 -32.75 -4.02
C GLY A 234 10.71 -32.11 -5.40
N LYS A 235 10.34 -32.82 -6.48
CA LYS A 235 10.38 -32.27 -7.86
C LYS A 235 9.38 -31.12 -8.05
N ALA A 236 8.17 -31.25 -7.52
CA ALA A 236 7.17 -30.16 -7.56
C ALA A 236 7.66 -28.94 -6.76
N GLN A 237 8.23 -29.16 -5.57
CA GLN A 237 8.76 -28.11 -4.72
C GLN A 237 9.96 -27.37 -5.33
N ARG A 238 10.83 -28.06 -6.08
CA ARG A 238 11.93 -27.42 -6.82
C ARG A 238 11.41 -26.48 -7.90
N ARG A 239 10.39 -26.87 -8.66
CA ARG A 239 9.74 -26.00 -9.67
C ARG A 239 9.14 -24.75 -9.03
N TYR A 240 8.45 -24.92 -7.90
CA TYR A 240 7.95 -23.78 -7.12
C TYR A 240 9.09 -22.87 -6.65
N MET A 241 10.17 -23.42 -6.10
CA MET A 241 11.33 -22.65 -5.64
C MET A 241 11.95 -21.81 -6.76
N ASP A 242 12.10 -22.39 -7.97
CA ASP A 242 12.63 -21.67 -9.12
C ASP A 242 11.71 -20.51 -9.55
N ALA A 243 10.40 -20.75 -9.59
CA ALA A 243 9.42 -19.71 -9.91
C ALA A 243 9.32 -18.64 -8.82
N ALA A 244 9.39 -19.03 -7.54
CA ALA A 244 9.43 -18.10 -6.41
C ALA A 244 10.67 -17.21 -6.45
N THR A 245 11.83 -17.78 -6.77
CA THR A 245 13.09 -17.05 -6.93
C THR A 245 12.98 -16.02 -8.06
N LYS A 246 12.45 -16.42 -9.23
CA LYS A 246 12.21 -15.48 -10.35
C LYS A 246 11.27 -14.36 -9.96
N SER A 247 10.15 -14.69 -9.27
CA SER A 247 9.18 -13.70 -8.79
C SER A 247 9.81 -12.72 -7.80
N ASN A 248 10.63 -13.19 -6.86
CA ASN A 248 11.31 -12.34 -5.88
C ASN A 248 12.40 -11.47 -6.52
N ASN A 249 13.20 -12.04 -7.43
CA ASN A 249 14.21 -11.29 -8.18
C ASN A 249 13.58 -10.17 -9.03
N SER A 250 12.38 -10.41 -9.59
CA SER A 250 11.64 -9.39 -10.33
C SER A 250 11.24 -8.19 -9.45
N LEU A 251 11.02 -8.40 -8.13
CA LEU A 251 10.83 -7.32 -7.18
C LEU A 251 12.11 -6.49 -6.99
N GLY A 252 13.26 -7.16 -6.94
CA GLY A 252 14.56 -6.49 -6.88
C GLY A 252 14.77 -5.55 -8.08
N TRP A 253 14.48 -6.02 -9.29
CA TRP A 253 14.56 -5.19 -10.49
C TRP A 253 13.59 -4.00 -10.48
N LEU A 254 12.37 -4.19 -9.97
CA LEU A 254 11.44 -3.09 -9.77
C LEU A 254 12.01 -2.02 -8.83
N ASN A 255 12.52 -2.44 -7.67
CA ASN A 255 13.07 -1.54 -6.67
C ASN A 255 14.32 -0.78 -7.20
N ILE A 256 15.21 -1.47 -7.90
CA ILE A 256 16.40 -0.85 -8.54
C ILE A 256 15.97 0.21 -9.56
N GLY A 257 15.02 -0.11 -10.44
CA GLY A 257 14.54 0.83 -11.44
C GLY A 257 13.84 2.03 -10.83
N GLN A 258 13.02 1.82 -9.79
CA GLN A 258 12.38 2.91 -9.05
C GLN A 258 13.41 3.80 -8.34
N ALA A 259 14.41 3.21 -7.69
CA ALA A 259 15.50 3.94 -7.06
C ALA A 259 16.31 4.75 -8.08
N PHE A 260 16.60 4.17 -9.26
CA PHE A 260 17.29 4.87 -10.33
C PHE A 260 16.51 6.12 -10.80
N ILE A 261 15.22 5.98 -11.08
CA ILE A 261 14.35 7.10 -11.49
C ILE A 261 14.32 8.17 -10.41
N THR A 262 14.16 7.80 -9.13
CA THR A 262 14.10 8.74 -8.02
C THR A 262 15.40 9.49 -7.82
N ASN A 263 16.55 8.79 -7.88
CA ASN A 263 17.85 9.42 -7.72
C ASN A 263 18.19 10.32 -8.92
N LEU A 264 17.81 9.93 -10.13
CA LEU A 264 17.96 10.77 -11.32
C LEU A 264 17.14 12.07 -11.21
N MET A 265 15.90 11.97 -10.69
CA MET A 265 15.06 13.12 -10.39
C MET A 265 15.71 14.05 -9.38
N MET A 266 16.20 13.51 -8.28
CA MET A 266 16.84 14.30 -7.22
C MET A 266 18.10 15.00 -7.72
N GLY A 267 18.98 14.28 -8.42
CA GLY A 267 20.19 14.85 -9.03
C GLY A 267 19.88 15.91 -10.09
N GLY A 268 18.89 15.67 -10.95
CA GLY A 268 18.44 16.63 -11.95
C GLY A 268 17.84 17.90 -11.36
N ALA A 269 17.03 17.77 -10.30
CA ALA A 269 16.47 18.93 -9.60
C ALA A 269 17.58 19.77 -8.92
N MET A 270 18.57 19.11 -8.30
CA MET A 270 19.72 19.80 -7.72
C MET A 270 20.55 20.52 -8.79
N ALA A 271 20.85 19.86 -9.90
CA ALA A 271 21.58 20.48 -11.01
C ALA A 271 20.85 21.68 -11.61
N TYR A 272 19.53 21.58 -11.77
CA TYR A 272 18.70 22.68 -12.25
C TYR A 272 18.72 23.88 -11.31
N THR A 273 18.64 23.65 -10.00
CA THR A 273 18.71 24.75 -9.02
C THR A 273 20.09 25.41 -8.98
N VAL A 274 21.17 24.65 -9.11
CA VAL A 274 22.54 25.18 -9.16
C VAL A 274 22.73 26.02 -10.44
N TRP A 275 22.25 25.53 -11.58
CA TRP A 275 22.35 26.28 -12.85
C TRP A 275 21.54 27.57 -12.83
N GLY A 276 20.37 27.56 -12.22
CA GLY A 276 19.56 28.80 -12.08
C GLY A 276 20.15 29.83 -11.09
N TRP A 277 21.21 29.46 -10.35
CA TRP A 277 21.91 30.33 -9.42
C TRP A 277 23.21 30.94 -10.03
N SER A 278 23.73 30.34 -11.11
CA SER A 278 24.86 30.87 -11.88
C SER A 278 24.42 31.90 -12.93
#